data_b53b646c63f83199f7218650bef7ad8b
#
_entry.id   b53b646c63f83199f7218650bef7ad8b
#
_cell.length_a   1.000
_cell.length_b   1.000
_cell.length_c   1.000
_cell.angle_alpha   90.00
_cell.angle_beta   90.00
_cell.angle_gamma   90.00
#
_symmetry.space_group_name_H-M   'P 1'
#
loop_
_entity.id
_entity.type
_entity.pdbx_description
1 polymer ?
#
loop_
_entity_poly.entity_id
_entity_poly.type
_entity_poly.pdbx_seq_one_letter_code
_entity_poly.pdbx_strand_id
1 'polypeptide(L)'
;TDSHTTMVNGLSVLGWGVGGIEAEAGMLGQPISMLIPEVIGFEVKNKMPEGTTATDLVLTVVKMLRDRGVVGKFVEFFGEGLKNLTLADRATIANMAPEYGATCGFFPIDEETLKYLKFSGRDNQTVKIVEDYAKAQGLWASNEIEFTDRLTLDMSSIVPVSYTHLTLPTMFEV
;
A
#
# COMPACT_ATOMS: atom_id res chain seq x y z
N THR A 1 -2.05 16.53 -8.19
CA THR A 1 -1.93 15.08 -7.94
C THR A 1 -1.14 14.45 -9.08
N ASP A 2 -0.32 13.48 -8.77
CA ASP A 2 0.52 12.75 -9.70
C ASP A 2 0.43 11.24 -9.47
N SER A 3 1.28 10.45 -10.13
CA SER A 3 1.33 9.00 -9.97
C SER A 3 1.65 8.54 -8.54
N HIS A 4 2.25 9.39 -7.72
CA HIS A 4 2.61 9.11 -6.32
C HIS A 4 1.50 9.49 -5.32
N THR A 5 0.37 10.01 -5.78
CA THR A 5 -0.80 10.31 -4.94
C THR A 5 -1.32 9.05 -4.22
N THR A 6 -1.09 7.88 -4.79
CA THR A 6 -1.43 6.59 -4.17
C THR A 6 -0.80 6.37 -2.80
N MET A 7 0.24 7.11 -2.44
CA MET A 7 0.86 7.10 -1.10
C MET A 7 -0.15 7.38 0.02
N VAL A 8 -1.19 8.19 -0.23
CA VAL A 8 -2.20 8.52 0.78
C VAL A 8 -3.04 7.32 1.22
N ASN A 9 -3.06 6.23 0.45
CA ASN A 9 -3.72 4.99 0.85
C ASN A 9 -3.07 4.36 2.09
N GLY A 10 -1.81 4.67 2.37
CA GLY A 10 -1.15 4.29 3.61
C GLY A 10 -1.76 4.94 4.85
N LEU A 11 -2.40 6.10 4.69
CA LEU A 11 -3.18 6.79 5.71
C LEU A 11 -4.68 6.44 5.67
N SER A 12 -5.05 5.40 4.95
CA SER A 12 -6.44 4.97 4.78
C SER A 12 -7.33 6.01 4.07
N VAL A 13 -6.72 6.81 3.22
CA VAL A 13 -7.42 7.74 2.32
C VAL A 13 -7.32 7.16 0.91
N LEU A 14 -8.44 6.91 0.27
CA LEU A 14 -8.45 6.35 -1.09
C LEU A 14 -7.83 7.35 -2.07
N GLY A 15 -6.63 7.06 -2.52
CA GLY A 15 -5.91 7.78 -3.54
C GLY A 15 -5.77 6.93 -4.80
N TRP A 16 -6.03 7.53 -5.94
CA TRP A 16 -6.02 6.88 -7.23
C TRP A 16 -5.10 7.62 -8.19
N GLY A 17 -4.09 6.93 -8.67
CA GLY A 17 -3.22 7.46 -9.72
C GLY A 17 -3.90 7.35 -11.08
N VAL A 18 -4.04 8.48 -11.78
CA VAL A 18 -4.59 8.55 -13.14
C VAL A 18 -3.55 9.08 -14.11
N GLY A 19 -3.63 8.64 -15.36
CA GLY A 19 -2.80 9.18 -16.44
C GLY A 19 -3.20 10.60 -16.83
N GLY A 20 -2.35 11.28 -17.63
CA GLY A 20 -2.57 12.65 -18.05
C GLY A 20 -3.88 12.84 -18.83
N ILE A 21 -4.22 11.93 -19.73
CA ILE A 21 -5.46 11.97 -20.53
C ILE A 21 -6.71 11.88 -19.64
N GLU A 22 -6.67 11.00 -18.63
CA GLU A 22 -7.77 10.86 -17.67
C GLU A 22 -7.91 12.11 -16.79
N ALA A 23 -6.78 12.71 -16.40
CA ALA A 23 -6.76 13.97 -15.65
C ALA A 23 -7.36 15.11 -16.48
N GLU A 24 -7.01 15.23 -17.78
CA GLU A 24 -7.61 16.20 -18.69
C GLU A 24 -9.11 15.98 -18.86
N ALA A 25 -9.55 14.74 -19.04
CA ALA A 25 -10.97 14.41 -19.11
C ALA A 25 -11.71 14.85 -17.84
N GLY A 26 -11.15 14.58 -16.66
CA GLY A 26 -11.71 15.03 -15.38
C GLY A 26 -11.79 16.55 -15.27
N MET A 27 -10.77 17.29 -15.71
CA MET A 27 -10.76 18.75 -15.72
C MET A 27 -11.79 19.34 -16.67
N LEU A 28 -12.07 18.66 -17.78
CA LEU A 28 -13.09 19.06 -18.77
C LEU A 28 -14.50 18.59 -18.38
N GLY A 29 -14.66 17.94 -17.25
CA GLY A 29 -15.97 17.41 -16.79
C GLY A 29 -16.46 16.23 -17.60
N GLN A 30 -15.58 15.52 -18.30
CA GLN A 30 -15.94 14.32 -19.05
C GLN A 30 -16.02 13.11 -18.10
N PRO A 31 -17.01 12.22 -18.26
CA PRO A 31 -17.11 11.03 -17.44
C PRO A 31 -16.01 10.04 -17.81
N ILE A 32 -15.41 9.42 -16.79
CA ILE A 32 -14.47 8.31 -16.95
C ILE A 32 -15.22 7.03 -16.57
N SER A 33 -15.39 6.13 -17.52
CA SER A 33 -16.03 4.84 -17.29
C SER A 33 -15.00 3.81 -16.83
N MET A 34 -15.33 3.06 -15.78
CA MET A 34 -14.53 1.93 -15.34
C MET A 34 -15.41 0.77 -14.91
N LEU A 35 -14.88 -0.44 -15.03
CA LEU A 35 -15.50 -1.60 -14.43
C LEU A 35 -15.27 -1.58 -12.91
N ILE A 36 -16.25 -2.12 -12.17
CA ILE A 36 -16.06 -2.33 -10.72
C ILE A 36 -14.85 -3.25 -10.54
N PRO A 37 -13.79 -2.79 -9.86
CA PRO A 37 -12.56 -3.57 -9.75
C PRO A 37 -12.72 -4.77 -8.82
N GLU A 38 -12.02 -5.84 -9.12
CA GLU A 38 -11.77 -6.91 -8.16
C GLU A 38 -10.89 -6.38 -7.03
N VAL A 39 -11.10 -6.89 -5.81
CA VAL A 39 -10.30 -6.56 -4.64
C VAL A 39 -9.49 -7.78 -4.22
N ILE A 40 -8.18 -7.64 -4.24
CA ILE A 40 -7.24 -8.66 -3.78
C ILE A 40 -6.85 -8.37 -2.34
N GLY A 41 -7.19 -9.25 -1.42
CA GLY A 41 -6.74 -9.17 -0.04
C GLY A 41 -5.29 -9.62 0.08
N PHE A 42 -4.42 -8.75 0.62
CA PHE A 42 -3.02 -9.07 0.89
C PHE A 42 -2.79 -9.19 2.39
N GLU A 43 -2.77 -10.41 2.89
CA GLU A 43 -2.59 -10.72 4.30
C GLU A 43 -1.12 -10.60 4.70
N VAL A 44 -0.84 -9.81 5.73
CA VAL A 44 0.50 -9.64 6.29
C VAL A 44 0.57 -10.29 7.67
N LYS A 45 1.51 -11.21 7.86
CA LYS A 45 1.73 -11.95 9.11
C LYS A 45 3.08 -11.65 9.72
N ASN A 46 3.17 -11.85 11.03
CA ASN A 46 4.40 -11.75 11.81
C ASN A 46 5.09 -10.38 11.73
N LYS A 47 6.40 -10.35 11.87
CA LYS A 47 7.24 -9.14 11.76
C LYS A 47 8.50 -9.44 10.97
N MET A 48 9.11 -8.41 10.42
CA MET A 48 10.38 -8.53 9.70
C MET A 48 11.51 -8.97 10.63
N PRO A 49 12.46 -9.79 10.13
CA PRO A 49 13.71 -10.12 10.85
C PRO A 49 14.56 -8.86 11.08
N GLU A 50 15.42 -8.93 12.11
CA GLU A 50 16.44 -7.90 12.30
C GLU A 50 17.37 -7.83 11.10
N GLY A 51 17.75 -6.61 10.71
CA GLY A 51 18.60 -6.36 9.56
C GLY A 51 17.89 -6.24 8.22
N THR A 52 16.58 -6.47 8.17
CA THR A 52 15.75 -6.17 6.98
C THR A 52 15.21 -4.74 7.04
N THR A 53 14.94 -4.16 5.88
CA THR A 53 14.49 -2.79 5.72
C THR A 53 13.08 -2.72 5.12
N ALA A 54 12.44 -1.55 5.21
CA ALA A 54 11.18 -1.29 4.51
C ALA A 54 11.30 -1.54 2.99
N THR A 55 12.47 -1.27 2.41
CA THR A 55 12.73 -1.53 0.98
C THR A 55 12.67 -3.02 0.66
N ASP A 56 13.23 -3.88 1.49
CA ASP A 56 13.19 -5.33 1.29
C ASP A 56 11.73 -5.84 1.31
N LEU A 57 10.93 -5.34 2.25
CA LEU A 57 9.50 -5.63 2.33
C LEU A 57 8.79 -5.18 1.06
N VAL A 58 8.96 -3.91 0.68
CA VAL A 58 8.25 -3.32 -0.46
C VAL A 58 8.58 -4.06 -1.75
N LEU A 59 9.85 -4.38 -2.00
CA LEU A 59 10.24 -5.13 -3.20
C LEU A 59 9.68 -6.55 -3.20
N THR A 60 9.58 -7.19 -2.04
CA THR A 60 8.94 -8.51 -1.90
C THR A 60 7.45 -8.42 -2.25
N VAL A 61 6.74 -7.43 -1.70
CA VAL A 61 5.32 -7.18 -1.98
C VAL A 61 5.11 -6.92 -3.48
N VAL A 62 5.94 -6.03 -4.08
CA VAL A 62 5.88 -5.73 -5.52
C VAL A 62 6.03 -6.98 -6.35
N LYS A 63 7.02 -7.82 -6.03
CA LYS A 63 7.25 -9.08 -6.75
C LYS A 63 6.03 -10.01 -6.66
N MET A 64 5.51 -10.24 -5.46
CA MET A 64 4.37 -11.13 -5.25
C MET A 64 3.12 -10.65 -6.00
N LEU A 65 2.82 -9.35 -5.96
CA LEU A 65 1.67 -8.78 -6.64
C LEU A 65 1.84 -8.79 -8.17
N ARG A 66 3.05 -8.56 -8.68
CA ARG A 66 3.34 -8.71 -10.11
C ARG A 66 3.18 -10.15 -10.59
N ASP A 67 3.72 -11.10 -9.85
CA ASP A 67 3.61 -12.53 -10.18
C ASP A 67 2.14 -12.98 -10.17
N ARG A 68 1.31 -12.38 -9.30
CA ARG A 68 -0.14 -12.64 -9.26
C ARG A 68 -0.92 -11.99 -10.39
N GLY A 69 -0.46 -10.87 -10.91
CA GLY A 69 -1.15 -10.11 -11.96
C GLY A 69 -2.35 -9.34 -11.42
N VAL A 70 -2.09 -8.15 -10.86
CA VAL A 70 -3.11 -7.28 -10.22
C VAL A 70 -3.46 -6.05 -11.04
N VAL A 71 -3.16 -6.04 -12.33
CA VAL A 71 -3.44 -4.92 -13.22
C VAL A 71 -4.95 -4.63 -13.24
N GLY A 72 -5.31 -3.37 -12.99
CA GLY A 72 -6.70 -2.92 -12.94
C GLY A 72 -7.48 -3.38 -11.72
N LYS A 73 -6.83 -4.00 -10.74
CA LYS A 73 -7.45 -4.44 -9.48
C LYS A 73 -7.07 -3.51 -8.33
N PHE A 74 -7.85 -3.58 -7.26
CA PHE A 74 -7.50 -2.99 -5.99
C PHE A 74 -6.77 -4.03 -5.13
N VAL A 75 -5.80 -3.59 -4.35
CA VAL A 75 -5.16 -4.40 -3.33
C VAL A 75 -5.48 -3.81 -1.98
N GLU A 76 -5.99 -4.61 -1.07
CA GLU A 76 -6.24 -4.19 0.32
C GLU A 76 -5.39 -5.02 1.27
N PHE A 77 -4.60 -4.33 2.08
CA PHE A 77 -3.71 -4.95 3.05
C PHE A 77 -4.44 -5.19 4.36
N PHE A 78 -4.29 -6.39 4.92
CA PHE A 78 -4.88 -6.76 6.19
C PHE A 78 -4.01 -7.76 6.94
N GLY A 79 -4.42 -8.16 8.14
CA GLY A 79 -3.72 -9.16 8.93
C GLY A 79 -2.99 -8.59 10.14
N GLU A 80 -2.59 -9.47 11.03
CA GLU A 80 -1.98 -9.12 12.31
C GLU A 80 -0.60 -8.45 12.18
N GLY A 81 0.09 -8.70 11.07
CA GLY A 81 1.41 -8.11 10.78
C GLY A 81 1.35 -6.61 10.57
N LEU A 82 0.19 -6.04 10.21
CA LEU A 82 0.06 -4.60 9.96
C LEU A 82 0.46 -3.73 11.16
N LYS A 83 0.23 -4.20 12.38
CA LYS A 83 0.64 -3.50 13.62
C LYS A 83 2.16 -3.34 13.76
N ASN A 84 2.95 -4.12 13.01
CA ASN A 84 4.40 -4.06 12.98
C ASN A 84 4.93 -3.14 11.87
N LEU A 85 4.05 -2.54 11.06
CA LEU A 85 4.37 -1.60 10.00
C LEU A 85 4.03 -0.18 10.45
N THR A 86 5.02 0.69 10.39
CA THR A 86 4.79 2.12 10.60
C THR A 86 3.94 2.69 9.47
N LEU A 87 3.33 3.85 9.67
CA LEU A 87 2.61 4.51 8.59
C LEU A 87 3.51 4.83 7.40
N ALA A 88 4.79 5.14 7.63
CA ALA A 88 5.77 5.38 6.57
C ALA A 88 6.00 4.13 5.71
N ASP A 89 6.07 2.94 6.31
CA ASP A 89 6.20 1.68 5.59
C ASP A 89 4.96 1.43 4.72
N ARG A 90 3.76 1.62 5.28
CA ARG A 90 2.49 1.50 4.55
C ARG A 90 2.41 2.50 3.40
N ALA A 91 2.79 3.74 3.63
CA ALA A 91 2.83 4.78 2.59
C ALA A 91 3.78 4.41 1.45
N THR A 92 4.93 3.80 1.76
CA THR A 92 5.89 3.35 0.77
C THR A 92 5.32 2.21 -0.08
N ILE A 93 4.65 1.24 0.54
CA ILE A 93 3.98 0.14 -0.18
C ILE A 93 2.85 0.71 -1.07
N ALA A 94 2.02 1.59 -0.53
CA ALA A 94 0.93 2.22 -1.26
C ALA A 94 1.41 3.09 -2.42
N ASN A 95 2.54 3.79 -2.24
CA ASN A 95 3.16 4.61 -3.28
C ASN A 95 3.57 3.78 -4.51
N MET A 96 3.96 2.53 -4.31
CA MET A 96 4.40 1.63 -5.38
C MET A 96 3.24 0.86 -6.05
N ALA A 97 1.99 1.29 -5.87
CA ALA A 97 0.85 0.66 -6.55
C ALA A 97 1.01 0.63 -8.08
N PRO A 98 1.48 1.68 -8.76
CA PRO A 98 1.76 1.63 -10.20
C PRO A 98 2.82 0.58 -10.55
N GLU A 99 3.86 0.42 -9.72
CA GLU A 99 4.96 -0.51 -9.97
C GLU A 99 4.51 -1.97 -9.88
N TYR A 100 3.62 -2.33 -8.97
CA TYR A 100 3.04 -3.68 -9.01
C TYR A 100 1.81 -3.80 -9.91
N GLY A 101 1.35 -2.70 -10.50
CA GLY A 101 0.32 -2.66 -11.51
C GLY A 101 -1.11 -2.57 -11.00
N ALA A 102 -1.32 -2.40 -9.69
CA ALA A 102 -2.64 -2.20 -9.12
C ALA A 102 -3.11 -0.75 -9.26
N THR A 103 -4.42 -0.55 -9.22
CA THR A 103 -5.02 0.80 -9.21
C THR A 103 -4.70 1.53 -7.92
N CYS A 104 -4.71 0.82 -6.80
CA CYS A 104 -4.26 1.32 -5.49
C CYS A 104 -3.87 0.16 -4.58
N GLY A 105 -3.11 0.46 -3.52
CA GLY A 105 -2.80 -0.44 -2.43
C GLY A 105 -3.27 0.18 -1.12
N PHE A 106 -4.42 -0.22 -0.62
CA PHE A 106 -5.15 0.40 0.45
C PHE A 106 -4.85 -0.25 1.81
N PHE A 107 -4.70 0.59 2.84
CA PHE A 107 -4.53 0.14 4.23
C PHE A 107 -5.73 0.56 5.08
N PRO A 108 -6.15 -0.25 6.06
CA PRO A 108 -7.26 0.09 6.93
C PRO A 108 -6.86 1.14 7.97
N ILE A 109 -7.87 1.76 8.60
CA ILE A 109 -7.68 2.62 9.77
C ILE A 109 -7.43 1.75 10.99
N ASP A 110 -6.37 2.03 11.74
CA ASP A 110 -6.02 1.36 13.00
C ASP A 110 -5.27 2.31 13.96
N GLU A 111 -4.69 1.74 15.02
CA GLU A 111 -3.95 2.51 16.03
C GLU A 111 -2.74 3.25 15.44
N GLU A 112 -2.08 2.71 14.41
CA GLU A 112 -0.94 3.38 13.76
C GLU A 112 -1.40 4.63 13.00
N THR A 113 -2.57 4.59 12.39
CA THR A 113 -3.21 5.77 11.79
C THR A 113 -3.44 6.86 12.84
N LEU A 114 -3.98 6.49 14.01
CA LEU A 114 -4.24 7.45 15.11
C LEU A 114 -2.93 8.03 15.69
N LYS A 115 -1.88 7.22 15.84
CA LYS A 115 -0.56 7.69 16.26
C LYS A 115 -0.01 8.73 15.29
N TYR A 116 -0.10 8.48 14.01
CA TYR A 116 0.35 9.43 12.99
C TYR A 116 -0.46 10.73 13.02
N LEU A 117 -1.78 10.67 13.19
CA LEU A 117 -2.61 11.87 13.30
C LEU A 117 -2.18 12.74 14.47
N LYS A 118 -1.90 12.14 15.63
CA LYS A 118 -1.35 12.85 16.80
C LYS A 118 0.03 13.43 16.50
N PHE A 119 0.92 12.63 15.94
CA PHE A 119 2.27 13.08 15.57
C PHE A 119 2.25 14.26 14.60
N SER A 120 1.32 14.26 13.65
CA SER A 120 1.15 15.33 12.66
C SER A 120 0.41 16.56 13.18
N GLY A 121 0.13 16.63 14.48
CA GLY A 121 -0.40 17.82 15.14
C GLY A 121 -1.93 17.93 15.21
N ARG A 122 -2.68 16.85 14.93
CA ARG A 122 -4.12 16.84 15.15
C ARG A 122 -4.42 16.81 16.66
N ASP A 123 -5.42 17.58 17.08
CA ASP A 123 -5.86 17.60 18.46
C ASP A 123 -6.54 16.28 18.87
N ASN A 124 -6.60 16.03 20.18
CA ASN A 124 -7.15 14.78 20.71
C ASN A 124 -8.64 14.59 20.36
N GLN A 125 -9.40 15.67 20.19
CA GLN A 125 -10.82 15.60 19.85
C GLN A 125 -10.99 15.11 18.42
N THR A 126 -10.23 15.66 17.48
CA THR A 126 -10.21 15.22 16.08
C THR A 126 -9.81 13.75 15.97
N VAL A 127 -8.75 13.34 16.68
CA VAL A 127 -8.30 11.93 16.65
C VAL A 127 -9.38 10.99 17.18
N LYS A 128 -10.08 11.40 18.26
CA LYS A 128 -11.18 10.61 18.82
C LYS A 128 -12.36 10.52 17.86
N ILE A 129 -12.71 11.59 17.18
CA ILE A 129 -13.77 11.59 16.16
C ILE A 129 -13.43 10.60 15.03
N VAL A 130 -12.18 10.60 14.55
CA VAL A 130 -11.74 9.66 13.52
C VAL A 130 -11.88 8.21 13.98
N GLU A 131 -11.45 7.91 15.21
CA GLU A 131 -11.57 6.57 15.79
C GLU A 131 -13.04 6.12 15.90
N ASP A 132 -13.86 6.94 16.55
CA ASP A 132 -15.27 6.63 16.80
C ASP A 132 -16.04 6.48 15.46
N TYR A 133 -15.79 7.36 14.50
CA TYR A 133 -16.40 7.29 13.17
C TYR A 133 -15.97 6.05 12.41
N ALA A 134 -14.67 5.76 12.38
CA ALA A 134 -14.14 4.58 11.67
C ALA A 134 -14.72 3.28 12.22
N LYS A 135 -14.83 3.16 13.54
CA LYS A 135 -15.45 2.00 14.19
C LYS A 135 -16.95 1.90 13.89
N ALA A 136 -17.67 3.01 13.95
CA ALA A 136 -19.11 3.06 13.68
C ALA A 136 -19.46 2.73 12.21
N GLN A 137 -18.58 3.09 11.27
CA GLN A 137 -18.76 2.83 9.84
C GLN A 137 -18.17 1.49 9.36
N GLY A 138 -17.55 0.70 10.24
CA GLY A 138 -16.89 -0.55 9.84
C GLY A 138 -15.61 -0.36 8.99
N LEU A 139 -14.97 0.82 9.08
CA LEU A 139 -13.73 1.14 8.37
C LEU A 139 -12.47 0.81 9.21
N TRP A 140 -12.69 0.37 10.44
CA TRP A 140 -11.60 -0.05 11.31
C TRP A 140 -11.03 -1.39 10.87
N ALA A 141 -9.72 -1.57 11.05
CA ALA A 141 -9.02 -2.79 10.68
C ALA A 141 -9.75 -4.05 11.19
N SER A 142 -10.05 -4.97 10.29
CA SER A 142 -10.71 -6.24 10.57
C SER A 142 -10.05 -7.36 9.77
N ASN A 143 -10.12 -8.58 10.29
CA ASN A 143 -9.70 -9.78 9.57
C ASN A 143 -10.89 -10.55 8.97
N GLU A 144 -12.12 -10.08 9.21
CA GLU A 144 -13.37 -10.70 8.78
C GLU A 144 -13.89 -10.10 7.46
N ILE A 145 -12.99 -9.87 6.50
CA ILE A 145 -13.32 -9.28 5.20
C ILE A 145 -13.28 -10.36 4.13
N GLU A 146 -14.29 -10.40 3.26
CA GLU A 146 -14.29 -11.23 2.07
C GLU A 146 -13.65 -10.48 0.90
N PHE A 147 -12.70 -11.14 0.24
CA PHE A 147 -12.01 -10.62 -0.93
C PHE A 147 -12.28 -11.51 -2.14
N THR A 148 -12.14 -10.95 -3.35
CA THR A 148 -12.23 -11.73 -4.58
C THR A 148 -11.15 -12.81 -4.64
N ASP A 149 -9.95 -12.51 -4.13
CA ASP A 149 -8.83 -13.42 -4.02
C ASP A 149 -7.91 -12.99 -2.87
N ARG A 150 -7.04 -13.89 -2.40
CA ARG A 150 -6.14 -13.63 -1.26
C ARG A 150 -4.71 -14.04 -1.56
N LEU A 151 -3.79 -13.22 -1.08
CA LEU A 151 -2.36 -13.52 -0.97
C LEU A 151 -1.93 -13.40 0.49
N THR A 152 -0.95 -14.17 0.88
CA THR A 152 -0.40 -14.11 2.25
C THR A 152 1.11 -13.96 2.19
N LEU A 153 1.63 -12.98 2.91
CA LEU A 153 3.05 -12.77 3.15
C LEU A 153 3.36 -12.97 4.63
N ASP A 154 4.24 -13.92 4.91
CA ASP A 154 4.90 -13.99 6.21
C ASP A 154 6.15 -13.10 6.20
N MET A 155 6.10 -11.98 6.91
CA MET A 155 7.23 -11.03 6.95
C MET A 155 8.49 -11.64 7.58
N SER A 156 8.37 -12.71 8.37
CA SER A 156 9.54 -13.38 8.94
C SER A 156 10.41 -14.09 7.89
N SER A 157 9.86 -14.32 6.69
CA SER A 157 10.57 -14.92 5.55
C SER A 157 11.33 -13.89 4.68
N ILE A 158 11.19 -12.60 4.96
CA ILE A 158 11.85 -11.56 4.18
C ILE A 158 13.35 -11.61 4.42
N VAL A 159 14.10 -11.56 3.34
CA VAL A 159 15.56 -11.50 3.35
C VAL A 159 16.03 -10.17 2.76
N PRO A 160 17.17 -9.63 3.21
CA PRO A 160 17.74 -8.43 2.62
C PRO A 160 17.97 -8.61 1.12
N VAL A 161 17.56 -7.62 0.33
CA VAL A 161 17.78 -7.62 -1.13
C VAL A 161 19.27 -7.45 -1.39
N SER A 162 19.88 -8.44 -2.03
CA SER A 162 21.28 -8.38 -2.45
C SER A 162 21.35 -7.97 -3.92
N TYR A 163 21.96 -6.83 -4.20
CA TYR A 163 22.29 -6.40 -5.56
C TYR A 163 23.51 -7.17 -6.06
N THR A 164 23.29 -8.38 -6.57
CA THR A 164 24.37 -9.26 -7.04
C THR A 164 24.85 -8.95 -8.46
N HIS A 165 24.25 -8.00 -9.19
CA HIS A 165 24.49 -7.78 -10.61
C HIS A 165 25.17 -6.46 -10.97
N LEU A 166 25.61 -5.68 -9.99
CA LEU A 166 26.38 -4.46 -10.24
C LEU A 166 27.88 -4.74 -10.28
N THR A 167 28.32 -5.74 -11.04
CA THR A 167 29.58 -5.58 -11.74
C THR A 167 29.26 -4.78 -12.99
N LEU A 168 29.59 -3.49 -13.00
CA LEU A 168 29.76 -2.77 -14.24
C LEU A 168 30.61 -3.67 -15.17
N PRO A 169 30.21 -3.88 -16.43
CA PRO A 169 31.13 -4.51 -17.36
C PRO A 169 32.38 -3.66 -17.33
N THR A 170 33.48 -4.26 -16.88
CA THR A 170 34.79 -3.66 -17.00
C THR A 170 35.07 -3.55 -18.51
N MET A 171 34.62 -2.44 -19.09
CA MET A 171 35.14 -1.98 -20.37
C MET A 171 36.55 -1.51 -20.15
N PHE A 172 37.50 -2.42 -20.01
CA PHE A 172 38.93 -2.19 -20.21
C PHE A 172 39.63 -3.54 -20.24
N GLU A 173 39.53 -4.22 -21.38
CA GLU A 173 40.62 -4.99 -21.92
C GLU A 173 40.80 -4.53 -23.36
N VAL A 174 41.79 -3.65 -23.54
CA VAL A 174 42.43 -3.39 -24.85
C VAL A 174 43.75 -4.12 -24.82
#